data_fc0c164de6d2c33fe4312d4e9a2037b8
#
_entry.id   fc0c164de6d2c33fe4312d4e9a2037b8
#
_cell.length_a   1.000
_cell.length_b   1.000
_cell.length_c   1.000
_cell.angle_alpha   90.00
_cell.angle_beta   90.00
_cell.angle_gamma   90.00
#
_symmetry.space_group_name_H-M   'P 1'
#
loop_
_entity.id
_entity.type
_entity.pdbx_description
1 polymer ?
#
loop_
_entity_poly.entity_id
_entity_poly.type
_entity_poly.pdbx_seq_one_letter_code
_entity_poly.pdbx_strand_id
1 'polypeptide(L)'
;MNTYLVDTNVLLDVIGADAQLGSGSRDCLARCAGAGVLVINPVIYAEVGATIDTIEELDELLPKTLFRRDPLPWEAAYLAGRAFRHYRARGGDRSRVLADFLIGAHAATEAMTLITRDRGYAKHFQVAIEDPTERKVDDDA
;
A
#
# COMPACT_ATOMS: atom_id res chain seq x y z
N MET A 1 3.01 -8.83 -16.61
CA MET A 1 3.35 -7.49 -16.07
C MET A 1 3.04 -7.47 -14.59
N ASN A 2 3.97 -6.98 -13.79
CA ASN A 2 3.77 -6.89 -12.34
C ASN A 2 2.79 -5.79 -11.98
N THR A 3 1.95 -6.05 -10.98
CA THR A 3 1.07 -5.04 -10.41
C THR A 3 1.44 -4.82 -8.95
N TYR A 4 1.49 -3.57 -8.55
CA TYR A 4 1.93 -3.16 -7.22
C TYR A 4 0.83 -2.33 -6.55
N LEU A 5 0.29 -2.83 -5.45
CA LEU A 5 -0.62 -2.02 -4.62
C LEU A 5 0.24 -1.16 -3.69
N VAL A 6 0.03 0.15 -3.72
CA VAL A 6 0.87 1.09 -2.97
C VAL A 6 0.19 1.45 -1.66
N ASP A 7 0.80 1.05 -0.54
CA ASP A 7 0.26 1.33 0.78
C ASP A 7 0.32 2.83 1.10
N THR A 8 -0.61 3.27 1.91
CA THR A 8 -0.76 4.66 2.33
C THR A 8 0.54 5.23 2.91
N ASN A 9 1.26 4.46 3.74
CA ASN A 9 2.48 4.97 4.39
C ASN A 9 3.53 5.41 3.37
N VAL A 10 3.65 4.69 2.27
CA VAL A 10 4.62 5.03 1.21
C VAL A 10 4.21 6.30 0.47
N LEU A 11 2.91 6.43 0.17
CA LEU A 11 2.40 7.64 -0.49
C LEU A 11 2.56 8.87 0.39
N LEU A 12 2.30 8.76 1.68
CA LEU A 12 2.45 9.87 2.62
C LEU A 12 3.91 10.29 2.79
N ASP A 13 4.86 9.34 2.73
CA ASP A 13 6.29 9.65 2.74
C ASP A 13 6.66 10.58 1.59
N VAL A 14 6.15 10.30 0.40
CA VAL A 14 6.46 11.08 -0.80
C VAL A 14 5.73 12.41 -0.79
N ILE A 15 4.42 12.40 -0.49
CA ILE A 15 3.58 13.60 -0.50
C ILE A 15 4.04 14.59 0.57
N GLY A 16 4.36 14.08 1.76
CA GLY A 16 4.83 14.90 2.87
C GLY A 16 6.31 15.27 2.79
N ALA A 17 7.01 14.78 1.76
CA ALA A 17 8.45 15.00 1.59
C ALA A 17 9.24 14.67 2.86
N ASP A 18 8.96 13.50 3.45
CA ASP A 18 9.62 13.06 4.68
C ASP A 18 11.14 13.08 4.50
N ALA A 19 11.86 13.70 5.46
CA ALA A 19 13.30 13.93 5.37
C ALA A 19 14.11 12.63 5.36
N GLN A 20 13.61 11.58 6.00
CA GLN A 20 14.32 10.30 6.11
C GLN A 20 13.82 9.25 5.13
N LEU A 21 12.50 9.21 4.88
CA LEU A 21 11.85 8.14 4.14
C LEU A 21 11.41 8.54 2.73
N GLY A 22 11.25 9.84 2.47
CA GLY A 22 10.65 10.33 1.22
C GLY A 22 11.43 9.95 -0.03
N SER A 23 12.75 10.08 -0.02
CA SER A 23 13.57 9.78 -1.20
C SER A 23 13.57 8.28 -1.50
N GLY A 24 13.68 7.43 -0.49
CA GLY A 24 13.63 5.98 -0.65
C GLY A 24 12.29 5.51 -1.18
N SER A 25 11.20 6.07 -0.65
CA SER A 25 9.86 5.76 -1.14
C SER A 25 9.65 6.23 -2.56
N ARG A 26 10.13 7.43 -2.92
CA ARG A 26 10.04 7.95 -4.29
C ARG A 26 10.80 7.06 -5.27
N ASP A 27 12.03 6.67 -4.91
CA ASP A 27 12.86 5.81 -5.76
C ASP A 27 12.22 4.45 -5.94
N CYS A 28 11.64 3.88 -4.89
CA CYS A 28 10.92 2.61 -4.95
C CYS A 28 9.72 2.70 -5.92
N LEU A 29 8.92 3.76 -5.81
CA LEU A 29 7.77 3.94 -6.70
C LEU A 29 8.21 4.08 -8.16
N ALA A 30 9.27 4.84 -8.42
CA ALA A 30 9.80 5.02 -9.77
C ALA A 30 10.28 3.70 -10.35
N ARG A 31 10.99 2.91 -9.57
CA ARG A 31 11.49 1.59 -9.98
C ARG A 31 10.33 0.64 -10.29
N CYS A 32 9.34 0.58 -9.42
CA CYS A 32 8.18 -0.30 -9.61
C CYS A 32 7.32 0.16 -10.79
N ALA A 33 7.17 1.47 -10.98
CA ALA A 33 6.43 2.01 -12.14
C ALA A 33 7.12 1.64 -13.45
N GLY A 34 8.44 1.55 -13.46
CA GLY A 34 9.20 1.09 -14.62
C GLY A 34 9.07 -0.41 -14.87
N ALA A 35 8.77 -1.20 -13.84
CA ALA A 35 8.66 -2.66 -13.92
C ALA A 35 7.21 -3.13 -14.11
N GLY A 36 6.21 -2.29 -13.85
CA GLY A 36 4.82 -2.70 -13.91
C GLY A 36 3.86 -1.56 -13.69
N VAL A 37 2.75 -1.85 -13.04
CA VAL A 37 1.65 -0.89 -12.83
C VAL A 37 1.48 -0.62 -11.34
N LEU A 38 1.46 0.66 -10.99
CA LEU A 38 1.12 1.08 -9.63
C LEU A 38 -0.39 1.16 -9.48
N VAL A 39 -0.92 0.61 -8.40
CA VAL A 39 -2.36 0.52 -8.13
C VAL A 39 -2.68 1.14 -6.77
N ILE A 40 -3.79 1.85 -6.70
CA ILE A 40 -4.40 2.29 -5.45
C ILE A 40 -5.85 1.85 -5.42
N ASN A 41 -6.45 1.78 -4.24
CA ASN A 41 -7.85 1.42 -4.06
C ASN A 41 -8.59 2.49 -3.23
N PRO A 42 -9.91 2.37 -3.05
CA PRO A 42 -10.67 3.37 -2.30
C PRO A 42 -10.22 3.55 -0.84
N VAL A 43 -9.71 2.49 -0.19
CA VAL A 43 -9.23 2.58 1.20
C VAL A 43 -7.98 3.46 1.27
N ILE A 44 -7.02 3.21 0.40
CA ILE A 44 -5.78 3.99 0.30
C ILE A 44 -6.10 5.44 -0.05
N TYR A 45 -6.98 5.63 -1.04
CA TYR A 45 -7.44 6.95 -1.46
C TYR A 45 -8.04 7.72 -0.28
N ALA A 46 -8.88 7.06 0.51
CA ALA A 46 -9.50 7.68 1.68
C ALA A 46 -8.47 8.06 2.75
N GLU A 47 -7.49 7.20 3.01
CA GLU A 47 -6.47 7.47 4.02
C GLU A 47 -5.58 8.64 3.62
N VAL A 48 -5.16 8.71 2.37
CA VAL A 48 -4.39 9.86 1.87
C VAL A 48 -5.27 11.09 1.86
N GLY A 49 -6.52 10.95 1.42
CA GLY A 49 -7.50 12.04 1.36
C GLY A 49 -7.78 12.68 2.70
N ALA A 50 -7.65 11.93 3.79
CA ALA A 50 -7.83 12.47 5.15
C ALA A 50 -6.80 13.56 5.49
N THR A 51 -5.70 13.63 4.75
CA THR A 51 -4.62 14.61 4.97
C THR A 51 -4.64 15.77 3.97
N ILE A 52 -5.55 15.74 2.98
CA ILE A 52 -5.59 16.70 1.87
C ILE A 52 -6.92 17.46 1.93
N ASP A 53 -6.88 18.77 1.65
CA ASP A 53 -8.05 19.65 1.85
C ASP A 53 -9.13 19.50 0.77
N THR A 54 -8.74 19.23 -0.49
CA THR A 54 -9.70 19.14 -1.60
C THR A 54 -9.48 17.91 -2.44
N ILE A 55 -10.54 17.44 -3.10
CA ILE A 55 -10.45 16.28 -4.00
C ILE A 55 -9.58 16.62 -5.22
N GLU A 56 -9.60 17.87 -5.65
CA GLU A 56 -8.79 18.31 -6.78
C GLU A 56 -7.30 18.18 -6.47
N GLU A 57 -6.89 18.60 -5.28
CA GLU A 57 -5.50 18.43 -4.84
C GLU A 57 -5.13 16.96 -4.73
N LEU A 58 -6.03 16.14 -4.18
CA LEU A 58 -5.79 14.71 -4.03
C LEU A 58 -5.59 14.05 -5.40
N ASP A 59 -6.44 14.40 -6.37
CA ASP A 59 -6.33 13.84 -7.72
C ASP A 59 -5.07 14.29 -8.44
N GLU A 60 -4.55 15.48 -8.13
CA GLU A 60 -3.26 15.93 -8.67
C GLU A 60 -2.10 15.14 -8.06
N LEU A 61 -2.18 14.81 -6.78
CA LEU A 61 -1.14 14.04 -6.08
C LEU A 61 -1.17 12.56 -6.45
N LEU A 62 -2.35 12.03 -6.78
CA LEU A 62 -2.56 10.64 -7.15
C LEU A 62 -3.16 10.55 -8.57
N PRO A 63 -2.41 11.00 -9.59
CA PRO A 63 -2.98 11.07 -10.95
C PRO A 63 -3.26 9.68 -11.51
N LYS A 64 -4.37 9.55 -12.24
CA LYS A 64 -4.78 8.30 -12.89
C LYS A 64 -3.79 7.83 -13.95
N THR A 65 -2.97 8.72 -14.46
CA THR A 65 -1.93 8.39 -15.43
C THR A 65 -0.76 7.63 -14.79
N LEU A 66 -0.58 7.76 -13.48
CA LEU A 66 0.48 7.08 -12.74
C LEU A 66 -0.07 5.94 -11.89
N PHE A 67 -1.22 6.13 -11.26
CA PHE A 67 -1.83 5.14 -10.37
C PHE A 67 -3.14 4.64 -10.97
N ARG A 68 -3.18 3.34 -11.28
CA ARG A 68 -4.44 2.70 -11.68
C ARG A 68 -5.34 2.60 -10.46
N ARG A 69 -6.60 2.96 -10.61
CA ARG A 69 -7.59 2.90 -9.53
C ARG A 69 -8.42 1.63 -9.66
N ASP A 70 -8.17 0.67 -8.77
CA ASP A 70 -8.92 -0.57 -8.76
C ASP A 70 -9.99 -0.52 -7.67
N PRO A 71 -11.18 -1.05 -7.91
CA PRO A 71 -12.18 -1.19 -6.86
C PRO A 71 -11.73 -2.25 -5.86
N LEU A 72 -12.24 -2.19 -4.65
CA LEU A 72 -11.98 -3.22 -3.65
C LEU A 72 -12.87 -4.41 -3.93
N PRO A 73 -12.32 -5.60 -4.24
CA PRO A 73 -13.16 -6.77 -4.50
C PRO A 73 -13.93 -7.20 -3.24
N TRP A 74 -15.16 -7.65 -3.43
CA TRP A 74 -15.98 -8.17 -2.32
C TRP A 74 -15.32 -9.33 -1.60
N GLU A 75 -14.65 -10.20 -2.36
CA GLU A 75 -13.89 -11.32 -1.83
C GLU A 75 -12.77 -10.85 -0.92
N ALA A 76 -12.04 -9.81 -1.32
CA ALA A 76 -10.99 -9.21 -0.50
C ALA A 76 -11.58 -8.61 0.80
N ALA A 77 -12.72 -7.95 0.71
CA ALA A 77 -13.38 -7.39 1.88
C ALA A 77 -13.76 -8.47 2.89
N TYR A 78 -14.29 -9.59 2.42
CA TYR A 78 -14.63 -10.71 3.29
C TYR A 78 -13.36 -11.29 3.97
N LEU A 79 -12.33 -11.53 3.16
CA LEU A 79 -11.05 -12.05 3.67
C LEU A 79 -10.45 -11.13 4.73
N ALA A 80 -10.53 -9.82 4.50
CA ALA A 80 -10.05 -8.82 5.45
C ALA A 80 -10.79 -8.92 6.80
N GLY A 81 -12.10 -9.05 6.75
CA GLY A 81 -12.93 -9.18 7.95
C GLY A 81 -12.58 -10.43 8.74
N ARG A 82 -12.37 -11.55 8.06
CA ARG A 82 -11.96 -12.81 8.70
C ARG A 82 -10.60 -12.69 9.35
N ALA A 83 -9.63 -12.14 8.66
CA ALA A 83 -8.26 -11.96 9.17
C ALA A 83 -8.26 -11.02 10.38
N PHE A 84 -9.02 -9.93 10.32
CA PHE A 84 -9.13 -8.97 11.42
C PHE A 84 -9.76 -9.63 12.65
N ARG A 85 -10.81 -10.44 12.46
CA ARG A 85 -11.42 -11.18 13.56
C ARG A 85 -10.41 -12.10 14.25
N HIS A 86 -9.61 -12.83 13.49
CA HIS A 86 -8.56 -13.69 14.02
C HIS A 86 -7.50 -12.91 14.79
N TYR A 87 -7.10 -11.77 14.25
CA TYR A 87 -6.14 -10.88 14.89
C TYR A 87 -6.64 -10.43 16.27
N ARG A 88 -7.88 -9.97 16.35
CA ARG A 88 -8.50 -9.50 17.60
C ARG A 88 -8.67 -10.65 18.59
N ALA A 89 -9.07 -11.82 18.13
CA ALA A 89 -9.28 -13.00 18.97
C ALA A 89 -7.99 -13.50 19.61
N ARG A 90 -6.84 -13.29 18.97
CA ARG A 90 -5.53 -13.67 19.50
C ARG A 90 -4.89 -12.58 20.37
N GLY A 91 -5.67 -11.59 20.78
CA GLY A 91 -5.17 -10.49 21.59
C GLY A 91 -4.45 -9.41 20.83
N GLY A 92 -4.67 -9.32 19.52
CA GLY A 92 -4.11 -8.25 18.71
C GLY A 92 -4.51 -6.88 19.23
N ASP A 93 -3.55 -5.98 19.29
CA ASP A 93 -3.77 -4.66 19.86
C ASP A 93 -4.37 -3.66 18.85
N ARG A 94 -4.47 -2.40 19.26
CA ARG A 94 -5.09 -1.36 18.43
C ARG A 94 -4.14 -0.74 17.39
N SER A 95 -2.89 -1.25 17.32
CA SER A 95 -1.94 -0.75 16.34
C SER A 95 -2.36 -1.10 14.91
N ARG A 96 -3.20 -2.15 14.76
CA ARG A 96 -3.75 -2.51 13.47
C ARG A 96 -5.26 -2.32 13.47
N VAL A 97 -5.75 -1.72 12.39
CA VAL A 97 -7.17 -1.44 12.19
C VAL A 97 -7.68 -2.18 10.95
N LEU A 98 -8.99 -2.22 10.78
CA LEU A 98 -9.61 -2.93 9.66
C LEU A 98 -9.08 -2.46 8.30
N ALA A 99 -8.76 -1.17 8.15
CA ALA A 99 -8.21 -0.64 6.89
C ALA A 99 -6.93 -1.37 6.47
N ASP A 100 -6.05 -1.69 7.41
CA ASP A 100 -4.82 -2.45 7.11
C ASP A 100 -5.15 -3.82 6.52
N PHE A 101 -6.15 -4.48 7.07
CA PHE A 101 -6.56 -5.80 6.60
C PHE A 101 -7.23 -5.73 5.22
N LEU A 102 -7.97 -4.66 4.94
CA LEU A 102 -8.55 -4.44 3.61
C LEU A 102 -7.47 -4.27 2.55
N ILE A 103 -6.42 -3.53 2.85
CA ILE A 103 -5.29 -3.32 1.93
C ILE A 103 -4.53 -4.63 1.70
N GLY A 104 -4.18 -5.33 2.78
CA GLY A 104 -3.47 -6.61 2.68
C GLY A 104 -4.26 -7.68 1.94
N ALA A 105 -5.56 -7.79 2.23
CA ALA A 105 -6.43 -8.76 1.56
C ALA A 105 -6.59 -8.46 0.07
N HIS A 106 -6.67 -7.17 -0.30
CA HIS A 106 -6.76 -6.78 -1.71
C HIS A 106 -5.53 -7.25 -2.48
N ALA A 107 -4.35 -6.96 -1.94
CA ALA A 107 -3.10 -7.38 -2.59
C ALA A 107 -3.02 -8.90 -2.71
N ALA A 108 -3.39 -9.64 -1.66
CA ALA A 108 -3.35 -11.10 -1.66
C ALA A 108 -4.34 -11.70 -2.65
N THR A 109 -5.58 -11.20 -2.69
CA THR A 109 -6.65 -11.71 -3.54
C THR A 109 -6.32 -11.53 -5.03
N GLU A 110 -5.74 -10.39 -5.39
CA GLU A 110 -5.41 -10.07 -6.78
C GLU A 110 -3.96 -10.39 -7.16
N ALA A 111 -3.23 -11.07 -6.27
CA ALA A 111 -1.85 -11.45 -6.48
C ALA A 111 -0.95 -10.24 -6.84
N MET A 112 -1.17 -9.11 -6.19
CA MET A 112 -0.35 -7.92 -6.35
C MET A 112 0.77 -7.92 -5.31
N THR A 113 1.93 -7.36 -5.68
CA THR A 113 2.97 -7.04 -4.71
C THR A 113 2.55 -5.80 -3.95
N LEU A 114 2.68 -5.83 -2.63
CA LEU A 114 2.34 -4.68 -1.80
C LEU A 114 3.60 -3.85 -1.55
N ILE A 115 3.59 -2.59 -1.97
CA ILE A 115 4.67 -1.65 -1.65
C ILE A 115 4.34 -1.03 -0.30
N THR A 116 5.11 -1.38 0.72
CA THR A 116 4.85 -0.92 2.08
C THR A 116 6.12 -0.99 2.93
N ARG A 117 6.23 -0.09 3.92
CA ARG A 117 7.25 -0.20 4.96
C ARG A 117 6.85 -1.17 6.07
N ASP A 118 5.59 -1.59 6.08
CA ASP A 118 5.05 -2.46 7.13
C ASP A 118 5.12 -3.93 6.72
N ARG A 119 6.13 -4.63 7.19
CA ARG A 119 6.30 -6.06 6.90
C ARG A 119 5.33 -6.95 7.66
N GLY A 120 4.60 -6.39 8.62
CA GLY A 120 3.60 -7.12 9.40
C GLY A 120 2.45 -7.67 8.58
N TYR A 121 2.20 -7.14 7.39
CA TYR A 121 1.20 -7.70 6.47
C TYR A 121 1.44 -9.17 6.17
N ALA A 122 2.70 -9.59 6.05
CA ALA A 122 3.05 -10.97 5.75
C ALA A 122 2.68 -11.94 6.87
N LYS A 123 2.39 -11.45 8.07
CA LYS A 123 1.92 -12.28 9.19
C LYS A 123 0.45 -12.67 9.05
N HIS A 124 -0.31 -11.93 8.25
CA HIS A 124 -1.75 -12.09 8.12
C HIS A 124 -2.18 -12.57 6.74
N PHE A 125 -1.36 -12.35 5.72
CA PHE A 125 -1.67 -12.67 4.33
C PHE A 125 -0.46 -13.24 3.61
N GLN A 126 -0.71 -14.11 2.63
CA GLN A 126 0.31 -14.50 1.67
C GLN A 126 0.41 -13.39 0.63
N VAL A 127 1.37 -12.50 0.81
CA VAL A 127 1.55 -11.33 -0.04
C VAL A 127 3.04 -11.04 -0.19
N ALA A 128 3.45 -10.76 -1.42
CA ALA A 128 4.81 -10.30 -1.68
C ALA A 128 4.92 -8.83 -1.28
N ILE A 129 6.01 -8.48 -0.62
CA ILE A 129 6.24 -7.13 -0.13
C ILE A 129 7.46 -6.52 -0.80
N GLU A 130 7.30 -5.28 -1.28
CA GLU A 130 8.39 -4.43 -1.73
C GLU A 130 8.54 -3.32 -0.70
N ASP A 131 9.63 -3.36 0.06
CA ASP A 131 9.87 -2.41 1.16
C ASP A 131 10.79 -1.30 0.68
N PRO A 132 10.33 -0.03 0.63
CA PRO A 132 11.16 1.10 0.18
C PRO A 132 12.37 1.37 1.05
N THR A 133 12.37 0.86 2.29
CA THR A 133 13.49 1.06 3.22
C THR A 133 14.56 -0.02 3.05
N GLU A 134 14.26 -1.09 2.31
CA GLU A 134 15.20 -2.16 2.09
C GLU A 134 16.19 -1.80 0.99
N ARG A 135 17.49 -1.89 1.29
CA ARG A 135 18.54 -1.61 0.33
C ARG A 135 18.69 -2.80 -0.63
N LYS A 136 18.61 -2.52 -1.94
CA LYS A 136 18.80 -3.54 -2.96
C LYS A 136 20.28 -3.68 -3.26
N VAL A 137 20.84 -4.86 -2.97
CA VAL A 137 22.27 -5.14 -3.18
C VAL A 137 22.64 -5.11 -4.67
N ASP A 138 21.71 -5.54 -5.52
CA ASP A 138 21.94 -5.62 -6.97
C ASP A 138 22.11 -4.25 -7.62
N ASP A 139 21.67 -3.18 -6.98
CA ASP A 139 21.81 -1.82 -7.51
C ASP A 139 23.25 -1.31 -7.41
N ASP A 140 24.11 -2.02 -6.70
CA ASP A 140 25.53 -1.64 -6.52
C ASP A 140 26.45 -2.36 -7.49
N ALA A 141 25.91 -3.24 -8.31
CA ALA A 141 26.70 -4.06 -9.24
C ALA A 141 27.12 -3.30 -10.50
#